data_43bcd575374f12e55c1dcf933809344f
#
_entry.id   43bcd575374f12e55c1dcf933809344f
#
_cell.length_a   1.000
_cell.length_b   1.000
_cell.length_c   1.000
_cell.angle_alpha   90.00
_cell.angle_beta   90.00
_cell.angle_gamma   90.00
#
_symmetry.space_group_name_H-M   'P 1'
#
loop_
_entity.id
_entity.type
_entity.pdbx_description
1 polymer ?
#
loop_
_entity_poly.entity_id
_entity_poly.type
_entity_poly.pdbx_seq_one_letter_code
_entity_poly.pdbx_strand_id
1 'polypeptide(L)'
;MSQTQTNKPKRSHVFLLKLALGIFILVFIAMIVMNQMKAKGIADFLANQGERAVPVTAMTISAQQWTPVIETTGLVRPNQGAMLSAQSAGTISKVLVTNGQSVKKGDLLVELDSSVERASLQAAEAQVISLRQTYQRYANLAKSGGVSRQELDNAKAAYDAQAANVESLKATIARRQIVAPFDGKAGIVKVNVGQYVSNGAEIVRVEDRSSMKVDFSIAQNLLDQLRIGQKVTATADARLGETFAARVTAIEPAINSSTGLVDVQATFDDG
;
A
#
# COMPACT_ATOMS: atom_id res chain seq x y z
N MET A 1 3.04 96.82 -115.10
CA MET A 1 2.35 96.95 -113.84
C MET A 1 2.81 95.82 -112.99
N SER A 2 3.58 96.16 -112.03
CA SER A 2 4.49 95.36 -111.30
C SER A 2 3.88 94.52 -110.18
N GLN A 3 4.28 93.27 -110.05
CA GLN A 3 4.09 92.49 -108.83
C GLN A 3 5.39 92.01 -108.24
N THR A 4 5.61 92.39 -107.06
CA THR A 4 6.76 91.96 -106.21
C THR A 4 6.39 90.81 -105.32
N GLN A 5 7.11 89.69 -105.47
CA GLN A 5 6.97 88.55 -104.57
C GLN A 5 8.08 88.67 -103.48
N THR A 6 7.68 88.56 -102.25
CA THR A 6 8.56 88.47 -101.09
C THR A 6 8.67 87.02 -100.65
N ASN A 7 9.96 86.57 -100.65
CA ASN A 7 10.33 85.25 -100.18
C ASN A 7 10.57 85.22 -98.65
N LYS A 8 9.91 84.32 -97.89
CA LYS A 8 10.15 84.10 -96.43
C LYS A 8 11.02 82.91 -96.22
N PRO A 9 11.99 83.01 -95.29
CA PRO A 9 12.95 81.94 -95.10
C PRO A 9 12.46 80.78 -94.28
N LYS A 10 12.74 79.52 -94.67
CA LYS A 10 12.49 78.18 -94.06
C LYS A 10 13.48 77.85 -92.94
N ARG A 11 13.60 78.62 -91.83
CA ARG A 11 14.56 78.32 -90.76
C ARG A 11 13.96 77.98 -89.38
N SER A 12 12.66 78.00 -89.27
CA SER A 12 11.94 77.83 -87.96
C SER A 12 11.73 76.38 -87.54
N HIS A 13 11.48 75.44 -88.46
CA HIS A 13 11.07 74.09 -88.17
C HIS A 13 12.21 73.17 -87.60
N VAL A 14 13.45 73.41 -88.13
CA VAL A 14 14.62 72.63 -87.68
C VAL A 14 15.05 73.03 -86.23
N PHE A 15 14.86 74.33 -85.89
CA PHE A 15 15.18 74.82 -84.55
C PHE A 15 14.12 74.26 -83.54
N LEU A 16 12.84 74.28 -83.88
CA LEU A 16 11.78 73.71 -83.05
C LEU A 16 11.91 72.23 -82.93
N LEU A 17 12.36 71.50 -83.95
CA LEU A 17 12.59 70.05 -83.89
C LEU A 17 13.76 69.69 -82.94
N LYS A 18 14.86 70.48 -82.98
CA LYS A 18 16.03 70.34 -82.08
C LYS A 18 15.61 70.68 -80.67
N LEU A 19 14.83 71.69 -80.43
CA LEU A 19 14.30 72.10 -79.15
C LEU A 19 13.36 70.97 -78.55
N ALA A 20 12.44 70.46 -79.40
CA ALA A 20 11.54 69.34 -79.01
C ALA A 20 12.36 68.09 -78.70
N LEU A 21 13.41 67.76 -79.48
CA LEU A 21 14.26 66.62 -79.24
C LEU A 21 15.05 66.82 -77.94
N GLY A 22 15.52 68.04 -77.64
CA GLY A 22 16.22 68.37 -76.37
C GLY A 22 15.33 68.22 -75.18
N ILE A 23 14.06 68.69 -75.27
CA ILE A 23 13.07 68.51 -74.19
C ILE A 23 12.77 67.02 -73.98
N PHE A 24 12.60 66.25 -75.06
CA PHE A 24 12.34 64.83 -75.00
C PHE A 24 13.44 64.06 -74.32
N ILE A 25 14.73 64.39 -74.67
CA ILE A 25 15.88 63.79 -74.03
C ILE A 25 15.94 64.18 -72.54
N LEU A 26 15.63 65.42 -72.21
CA LEU A 26 15.62 65.88 -70.79
C LEU A 26 14.55 65.19 -69.95
N VAL A 27 13.32 65.03 -70.51
CA VAL A 27 12.27 64.28 -69.87
C VAL A 27 12.63 62.82 -69.75
N PHE A 28 13.28 62.20 -70.71
CA PHE A 28 13.70 60.83 -70.67
C PHE A 28 14.84 60.62 -69.62
N ILE A 29 15.77 61.54 -69.53
CA ILE A 29 16.79 61.53 -68.47
C ILE A 29 16.14 61.70 -67.09
N ALA A 30 15.19 62.63 -66.95
CA ALA A 30 14.43 62.84 -65.71
C ALA A 30 13.65 61.58 -65.28
N MET A 31 13.07 60.89 -66.28
CA MET A 31 12.33 59.65 -66.04
C MET A 31 13.27 58.51 -65.55
N ILE A 32 14.48 58.40 -66.17
CA ILE A 32 15.51 57.42 -65.75
C ILE A 32 15.96 57.73 -64.34
N VAL A 33 16.31 59.01 -64.05
CA VAL A 33 16.75 59.43 -62.72
C VAL A 33 15.64 59.14 -61.66
N MET A 34 14.41 59.48 -61.98
CA MET A 34 13.27 59.24 -61.09
C MET A 34 13.02 57.76 -60.86
N ASN A 35 13.22 56.92 -61.89
CA ASN A 35 13.08 55.49 -61.78
C ASN A 35 14.24 54.87 -60.90
N GLN A 36 15.49 55.40 -61.09
CA GLN A 36 16.61 54.98 -60.25
C GLN A 36 16.44 55.42 -58.77
N MET A 37 15.90 56.62 -58.54
CA MET A 37 15.60 57.09 -57.19
C MET A 37 14.51 56.23 -56.50
N LYS A 38 13.47 55.87 -57.25
CA LYS A 38 12.46 54.93 -56.75
C LYS A 38 13.03 53.58 -56.47
N ALA A 39 13.88 53.04 -57.34
CA ALA A 39 14.51 51.72 -57.13
C ALA A 39 15.44 51.74 -55.92
N LYS A 40 16.22 52.81 -55.71
CA LYS A 40 17.04 52.96 -54.49
C LYS A 40 16.19 53.10 -53.22
N GLY A 41 15.10 53.92 -53.27
CA GLY A 41 14.22 54.09 -52.14
C GLY A 41 13.51 52.80 -51.74
N ILE A 42 13.16 51.97 -52.70
CA ILE A 42 12.57 50.64 -52.42
C ILE A 42 13.61 49.68 -51.86
N ALA A 43 14.83 49.68 -52.40
CA ALA A 43 15.94 48.87 -51.91
C ALA A 43 16.33 49.24 -50.48
N ASP A 44 16.44 50.55 -50.20
CA ASP A 44 16.74 51.03 -48.82
C ASP A 44 15.61 50.77 -47.85
N PHE A 45 14.34 50.85 -48.33
CA PHE A 45 13.17 50.51 -47.52
C PHE A 45 13.15 48.99 -47.19
N LEU A 46 13.45 48.12 -48.15
CA LEU A 46 13.52 46.68 -47.94
C LEU A 46 14.73 46.28 -47.09
N ALA A 47 15.89 46.99 -47.27
CA ALA A 47 17.09 46.74 -46.45
C ALA A 47 16.90 47.18 -44.99
N ASN A 48 16.12 48.26 -44.76
CA ASN A 48 15.77 48.73 -43.42
C ASN A 48 14.57 48.04 -42.77
N GLN A 49 13.87 47.19 -43.49
CA GLN A 49 12.94 46.24 -42.84
C GLN A 49 13.79 45.12 -42.22
N GLY A 50 14.45 45.43 -41.10
CA GLY A 50 15.11 44.43 -40.31
C GLY A 50 14.16 43.25 -40.03
N GLU A 51 14.68 42.05 -39.99
CA GLU A 51 13.94 40.85 -39.64
C GLU A 51 13.03 41.17 -38.44
N ARG A 52 11.70 41.07 -38.68
CA ARG A 52 10.77 41.24 -37.58
C ARG A 52 11.11 40.23 -36.53
N ALA A 53 11.58 40.70 -35.37
CA ALA A 53 11.80 39.85 -34.22
C ALA A 53 10.47 39.16 -33.89
N VAL A 54 10.39 37.85 -34.19
CA VAL A 54 9.26 37.04 -33.80
C VAL A 54 9.44 36.74 -32.30
N PRO A 55 8.52 37.13 -31.43
CA PRO A 55 8.61 36.77 -30.02
C PRO A 55 8.60 35.26 -29.89
N VAL A 56 9.72 34.68 -29.46
CA VAL A 56 9.84 33.27 -29.12
C VAL A 56 9.83 33.12 -27.60
N THR A 57 8.95 32.27 -27.10
CA THR A 57 9.00 31.90 -25.70
C THR A 57 10.10 30.87 -25.53
N ALA A 58 11.19 31.26 -24.88
CA ALA A 58 12.24 30.33 -24.50
C ALA A 58 11.97 29.82 -23.07
N MET A 59 11.91 28.51 -22.91
CA MET A 59 11.85 27.87 -21.59
C MET A 59 13.22 27.26 -21.31
N THR A 60 13.80 27.64 -20.17
CA THR A 60 15.03 27.01 -19.71
C THR A 60 14.70 25.60 -19.19
N ILE A 61 15.17 24.60 -19.88
CA ILE A 61 15.04 23.19 -19.44
C ILE A 61 16.19 22.95 -18.46
N SER A 62 15.86 22.75 -17.20
CA SER A 62 16.78 22.22 -16.20
C SER A 62 16.66 20.71 -16.14
N ALA A 63 17.77 19.99 -16.06
CA ALA A 63 17.77 18.57 -15.79
C ALA A 63 17.22 18.34 -14.37
N GLN A 64 16.05 17.74 -14.26
CA GLN A 64 15.46 17.31 -13.01
C GLN A 64 15.63 15.80 -12.88
N GLN A 65 16.17 15.37 -11.75
CA GLN A 65 16.27 13.94 -11.48
C GLN A 65 14.86 13.39 -11.22
N TRP A 66 14.37 12.58 -12.12
CA TRP A 66 13.08 11.91 -11.98
C TRP A 66 13.31 10.47 -11.50
N THR A 67 12.70 10.12 -10.37
CA THR A 67 12.72 8.76 -9.87
C THR A 67 11.36 8.15 -10.19
N PRO A 68 11.31 7.05 -10.95
CA PRO A 68 10.05 6.36 -11.20
C PRO A 68 9.46 5.87 -9.89
N VAL A 69 8.18 6.16 -9.64
CA VAL A 69 7.42 5.68 -8.49
C VAL A 69 6.27 4.79 -8.97
N ILE A 70 6.03 3.72 -8.23
CA ILE A 70 4.87 2.85 -8.41
C ILE A 70 3.84 3.31 -7.37
N GLU A 71 2.75 3.90 -7.83
CA GLU A 71 1.64 4.31 -6.97
C GLU A 71 0.59 3.19 -6.93
N THR A 72 0.16 2.83 -5.72
CA THR A 72 -0.87 1.82 -5.50
C THR A 72 -1.62 2.12 -4.20
N THR A 73 -2.78 1.52 -4.01
CA THR A 73 -3.54 1.57 -2.77
C THR A 73 -3.31 0.28 -1.98
N GLY A 74 -3.25 0.40 -0.66
CA GLY A 74 -3.07 -0.73 0.24
C GLY A 74 -3.98 -0.66 1.46
N LEU A 75 -4.08 -1.78 2.15
CA LEU A 75 -4.83 -1.92 3.39
C LEU A 75 -3.88 -2.08 4.56
N VAL A 76 -3.97 -1.17 5.53
CA VAL A 76 -3.17 -1.26 6.75
C VAL A 76 -3.80 -2.27 7.72
N ARG A 77 -2.96 -3.17 8.23
CA ARG A 77 -3.35 -4.23 9.17
C ARG A 77 -2.41 -4.25 10.37
N PRO A 78 -2.91 -4.68 11.55
CA PRO A 78 -2.04 -4.94 12.70
C PRO A 78 -1.08 -6.12 12.42
N ASN A 79 0.01 -6.20 13.15
CA ASN A 79 0.96 -7.29 13.05
C ASN A 79 0.31 -8.66 13.23
N GLN A 80 -0.54 -8.79 14.25
CA GLN A 80 -1.37 -9.95 14.51
C GLN A 80 -2.77 -9.51 14.92
N GLY A 81 -3.77 -10.25 14.51
CA GLY A 81 -5.15 -10.03 14.89
C GLY A 81 -5.91 -11.34 14.91
N ALA A 82 -6.60 -11.63 16.01
CA ALA A 82 -7.42 -12.82 16.14
C ALA A 82 -8.79 -12.49 16.70
N MET A 83 -9.83 -13.06 16.08
CA MET A 83 -11.16 -13.12 16.66
C MET A 83 -11.20 -14.35 17.55
N LEU A 84 -11.28 -14.15 18.87
CA LEU A 84 -11.41 -15.23 19.82
C LEU A 84 -12.86 -15.67 19.89
N SER A 85 -13.06 -16.97 19.75
CA SER A 85 -14.38 -17.59 19.78
C SER A 85 -14.45 -18.68 20.86
N ALA A 86 -15.66 -19.00 21.29
CA ALA A 86 -15.90 -20.08 22.23
C ALA A 86 -15.49 -21.43 21.62
N GLN A 87 -14.60 -22.17 22.28
CA GLN A 87 -14.18 -23.51 21.85
C GLN A 87 -15.16 -24.61 22.25
N SER A 88 -16.10 -24.31 23.15
CA SER A 88 -17.18 -25.19 23.59
C SER A 88 -18.45 -24.39 23.88
N ALA A 89 -19.59 -25.03 23.76
CA ALA A 89 -20.85 -24.42 24.16
C ALA A 89 -20.98 -24.35 25.69
N GLY A 90 -21.63 -23.31 26.21
CA GLY A 90 -21.87 -23.14 27.63
C GLY A 90 -22.33 -21.74 28.01
N THR A 91 -22.58 -21.53 29.30
CA THR A 91 -22.95 -20.21 29.84
C THR A 91 -21.70 -19.46 30.27
N ILE A 92 -21.62 -18.17 29.97
CA ILE A 92 -20.55 -17.29 30.44
C ILE A 92 -20.63 -17.10 31.95
N SER A 93 -19.62 -17.52 32.68
CA SER A 93 -19.54 -17.35 34.12
C SER A 93 -18.87 -16.04 34.53
N LYS A 94 -17.83 -15.63 33.78
CA LYS A 94 -17.11 -14.40 34.05
C LYS A 94 -16.61 -13.73 32.76
N VAL A 95 -16.62 -12.41 32.75
CA VAL A 95 -15.98 -11.54 31.76
C VAL A 95 -14.95 -10.71 32.52
N LEU A 96 -13.67 -10.94 32.28
CA LEU A 96 -12.54 -10.36 33.03
C LEU A 96 -11.84 -9.25 32.27
N VAL A 97 -12.17 -9.09 30.99
CA VAL A 97 -11.59 -8.07 30.11
C VAL A 97 -12.60 -6.97 29.83
N THR A 98 -12.14 -5.73 29.77
CA THR A 98 -12.92 -4.57 29.35
C THR A 98 -12.59 -4.15 27.92
N ASN A 99 -13.53 -3.43 27.27
CA ASN A 99 -13.32 -2.93 25.91
C ASN A 99 -12.10 -2.01 25.84
N GLY A 100 -11.19 -2.29 24.89
CA GLY A 100 -9.99 -1.50 24.69
C GLY A 100 -8.85 -1.76 25.67
N GLN A 101 -8.98 -2.73 26.58
CA GLN A 101 -7.94 -3.08 27.55
C GLN A 101 -6.72 -3.70 26.89
N SER A 102 -5.53 -3.35 27.37
CA SER A 102 -4.28 -4.05 27.02
C SER A 102 -4.20 -5.39 27.76
N VAL A 103 -3.90 -6.44 27.03
CA VAL A 103 -3.83 -7.83 27.52
C VAL A 103 -2.50 -8.46 27.14
N LYS A 104 -2.02 -9.39 27.95
CA LYS A 104 -0.81 -10.16 27.70
C LYS A 104 -1.18 -11.58 27.28
N LYS A 105 -0.26 -12.22 26.56
CA LYS A 105 -0.38 -13.63 26.19
C LYS A 105 -0.65 -14.50 27.43
N GLY A 106 -1.72 -15.30 27.37
CA GLY A 106 -2.14 -16.17 28.45
C GLY A 106 -3.13 -15.54 29.44
N ASP A 107 -3.40 -14.23 29.35
CA ASP A 107 -4.42 -13.58 30.21
C ASP A 107 -5.79 -14.20 29.95
N LEU A 108 -6.49 -14.56 31.03
CA LEU A 108 -7.86 -15.05 30.96
C LEU A 108 -8.83 -13.88 30.72
N LEU A 109 -9.53 -13.92 29.59
CA LEU A 109 -10.43 -12.85 29.16
C LEU A 109 -11.88 -13.14 29.51
N VAL A 110 -12.33 -14.38 29.24
CA VAL A 110 -13.69 -14.83 29.49
C VAL A 110 -13.63 -16.27 29.97
N GLU A 111 -14.48 -16.61 30.93
CA GLU A 111 -14.62 -17.97 31.46
C GLU A 111 -16.09 -18.44 31.29
N LEU A 112 -16.23 -19.64 30.73
CA LEU A 112 -17.50 -20.34 30.70
C LEU A 112 -17.68 -21.14 32.02
N ASP A 113 -18.89 -21.44 32.38
CA ASP A 113 -19.18 -22.31 33.55
C ASP A 113 -18.53 -23.68 33.33
N SER A 114 -17.66 -24.04 34.24
CA SER A 114 -16.88 -25.30 34.27
C SER A 114 -17.05 -26.03 35.59
N SER A 115 -18.10 -25.73 36.34
CA SER A 115 -18.35 -26.29 37.70
C SER A 115 -18.40 -27.82 37.70
N VAL A 116 -19.11 -28.41 36.74
CA VAL A 116 -19.24 -29.87 36.60
C VAL A 116 -17.90 -30.52 36.25
N GLU A 117 -17.18 -29.94 35.30
CA GLU A 117 -15.87 -30.47 34.88
C GLU A 117 -14.82 -30.34 36.00
N ARG A 118 -14.86 -29.25 36.76
CA ARG A 118 -13.98 -29.10 37.96
C ARG A 118 -14.26 -30.11 39.04
N ALA A 119 -15.57 -30.41 39.31
CA ALA A 119 -15.94 -31.47 40.25
C ALA A 119 -15.47 -32.85 39.75
N SER A 120 -15.66 -33.13 38.46
CA SER A 120 -15.17 -34.36 37.84
C SER A 120 -13.66 -34.50 37.88
N LEU A 121 -12.92 -33.40 37.65
CA LEU A 121 -11.47 -33.35 37.76
C LEU A 121 -11.02 -33.67 39.19
N GLN A 122 -11.64 -33.08 40.21
CA GLN A 122 -11.32 -33.29 41.59
C GLN A 122 -11.52 -34.78 41.99
N ALA A 123 -12.61 -35.41 41.54
CA ALA A 123 -12.85 -36.84 41.77
C ALA A 123 -11.79 -37.72 41.08
N ALA A 124 -11.45 -37.41 39.83
CA ALA A 124 -10.44 -38.13 39.06
C ALA A 124 -9.02 -37.99 39.69
N GLU A 125 -8.66 -36.81 40.19
CA GLU A 125 -7.39 -36.57 40.88
C GLU A 125 -7.30 -37.39 42.21
N ALA A 126 -8.37 -37.45 42.97
CA ALA A 126 -8.43 -38.32 44.18
C ALA A 126 -8.19 -39.80 43.83
N GLN A 127 -8.77 -40.26 42.72
CA GLN A 127 -8.59 -41.65 42.25
C GLN A 127 -7.16 -41.90 41.77
N VAL A 128 -6.51 -40.94 41.10
CA VAL A 128 -5.10 -41.04 40.67
C VAL A 128 -4.20 -41.25 41.88
N ILE A 129 -4.44 -40.50 42.97
CA ILE A 129 -3.63 -40.64 44.22
C ILE A 129 -3.73 -42.06 44.74
N SER A 130 -4.92 -42.65 44.84
CA SER A 130 -5.14 -44.01 45.33
C SER A 130 -4.45 -45.05 44.43
N LEU A 131 -4.63 -44.95 43.10
CA LEU A 131 -3.99 -45.88 42.15
C LEU A 131 -2.46 -45.78 42.17
N ARG A 132 -1.93 -44.55 42.27
CA ARG A 132 -0.48 -44.32 42.43
C ARG A 132 0.10 -45.00 43.65
N GLN A 133 -0.60 -44.91 44.80
CA GLN A 133 -0.20 -45.60 46.04
C GLN A 133 -0.22 -47.12 45.88
N THR A 134 -1.20 -47.65 45.20
CA THR A 134 -1.34 -49.08 44.88
C THR A 134 -0.21 -49.56 43.99
N TYR A 135 0.06 -48.83 42.88
CA TYR A 135 1.20 -49.11 42.00
C TYR A 135 2.53 -49.06 42.73
N GLN A 136 2.78 -48.02 43.56
CA GLN A 136 4.02 -47.90 44.34
C GLN A 136 4.18 -49.06 45.35
N ARG A 137 3.11 -49.50 45.99
CA ARG A 137 3.12 -50.65 46.89
C ARG A 137 3.51 -51.93 46.13
N TYR A 138 2.90 -52.16 44.96
CA TYR A 138 3.20 -53.34 44.14
C TYR A 138 4.62 -53.28 43.57
N ALA A 139 5.10 -52.10 43.16
CA ALA A 139 6.48 -51.93 42.73
C ALA A 139 7.50 -52.25 43.83
N ASN A 140 7.19 -51.96 45.08
CA ASN A 140 8.04 -52.31 46.21
C ASN A 140 7.97 -53.82 46.54
N LEU A 141 6.81 -54.41 46.51
CA LEU A 141 6.62 -55.86 46.75
C LEU A 141 7.27 -56.72 45.66
N ALA A 142 7.25 -56.27 44.42
CA ALA A 142 7.88 -56.97 43.30
C ALA A 142 9.38 -57.11 43.46
N LYS A 143 10.06 -56.19 44.16
CA LYS A 143 11.50 -56.24 44.44
C LYS A 143 11.85 -57.42 45.40
N SER A 144 10.92 -57.81 46.23
CA SER A 144 11.06 -58.95 47.14
C SER A 144 10.37 -60.23 46.65
N GLY A 145 9.87 -60.25 45.43
CA GLY A 145 9.12 -61.40 44.88
C GLY A 145 7.71 -61.57 45.43
N GLY A 146 7.17 -60.54 46.14
CA GLY A 146 5.87 -60.63 46.82
C GLY A 146 4.63 -60.43 45.93
N VAL A 147 4.82 -60.07 44.64
CA VAL A 147 3.73 -59.96 43.63
C VAL A 147 4.24 -60.41 42.25
N SER A 148 3.34 -60.85 41.39
CA SER A 148 3.64 -61.21 40.00
C SER A 148 3.90 -59.99 39.14
N ARG A 149 4.65 -60.13 38.04
CA ARG A 149 4.84 -59.09 37.05
C ARG A 149 3.52 -58.60 36.48
N GLN A 150 2.58 -59.51 36.22
CA GLN A 150 1.27 -59.19 35.72
C GLN A 150 0.49 -58.26 36.67
N GLU A 151 0.51 -58.50 37.97
CA GLU A 151 -0.13 -57.65 38.97
C GLU A 151 0.51 -56.27 39.02
N LEU A 152 1.82 -56.14 38.94
CA LEU A 152 2.52 -54.89 38.86
C LEU A 152 2.13 -54.12 37.59
N ASP A 153 2.14 -54.79 36.41
CA ASP A 153 1.79 -54.21 35.13
C ASP A 153 0.33 -53.75 35.10
N ASN A 154 -0.58 -54.52 35.69
CA ASN A 154 -2.00 -54.14 35.80
C ASN A 154 -2.15 -52.90 36.69
N ALA A 155 -1.46 -52.83 37.84
CA ALA A 155 -1.55 -51.68 38.72
C ALA A 155 -0.96 -50.42 38.05
N LYS A 156 0.12 -50.58 37.29
CA LYS A 156 0.72 -49.51 36.49
C LYS A 156 -0.24 -49.01 35.41
N ALA A 157 -0.84 -49.94 34.65
CA ALA A 157 -1.78 -49.60 33.58
C ALA A 157 -3.03 -48.86 34.13
N ALA A 158 -3.56 -49.26 35.28
CA ALA A 158 -4.67 -48.61 35.94
C ALA A 158 -4.29 -47.17 36.38
N TYR A 159 -3.11 -46.96 36.93
CA TYR A 159 -2.61 -45.65 37.29
C TYR A 159 -2.43 -44.75 36.05
N ASP A 160 -1.76 -45.26 34.99
CA ASP A 160 -1.48 -44.51 33.76
C ASP A 160 -2.82 -44.11 33.05
N ALA A 161 -3.78 -45.02 33.01
CA ALA A 161 -5.09 -44.73 32.39
C ALA A 161 -5.83 -43.61 33.14
N GLN A 162 -5.83 -43.65 34.49
CA GLN A 162 -6.51 -42.61 35.28
C GLN A 162 -5.73 -41.28 35.22
N ALA A 163 -4.42 -41.29 35.15
CA ALA A 163 -3.60 -40.08 34.93
C ALA A 163 -3.95 -39.43 33.59
N ALA A 164 -4.09 -40.21 32.52
CA ALA A 164 -4.53 -39.72 31.21
C ALA A 164 -5.97 -39.15 31.27
N ASN A 165 -6.86 -39.72 32.04
CA ASN A 165 -8.21 -39.19 32.27
C ASN A 165 -8.18 -37.82 32.96
N VAL A 166 -7.32 -37.60 33.94
CA VAL A 166 -7.10 -36.28 34.57
C VAL A 166 -6.64 -35.24 33.54
N GLU A 167 -5.67 -35.56 32.69
CA GLU A 167 -5.21 -34.65 31.67
C GLU A 167 -6.33 -34.34 30.63
N SER A 168 -7.15 -35.27 30.26
CA SER A 168 -8.33 -35.07 29.41
C SER A 168 -9.34 -34.09 30.02
N LEU A 169 -9.62 -34.23 31.33
CA LEU A 169 -10.50 -33.30 32.04
C LEU A 169 -9.90 -31.88 32.13
N LYS A 170 -8.61 -31.76 32.40
CA LYS A 170 -7.91 -30.47 32.37
C LYS A 170 -8.00 -29.80 31.01
N ALA A 171 -7.77 -30.54 29.93
CA ALA A 171 -7.92 -30.03 28.57
C ALA A 171 -9.38 -29.58 28.26
N THR A 172 -10.37 -30.29 28.83
CA THR A 172 -11.78 -29.89 28.69
C THR A 172 -12.07 -28.59 29.43
N ILE A 173 -11.53 -28.40 30.63
CA ILE A 173 -11.67 -27.15 31.39
C ILE A 173 -10.93 -26.02 30.66
N ALA A 174 -9.76 -26.28 30.11
CA ALA A 174 -9.00 -25.28 29.35
C ALA A 174 -9.78 -24.73 28.12
N ARG A 175 -10.56 -25.58 27.43
CA ARG A 175 -11.44 -25.14 26.34
C ARG A 175 -12.62 -24.25 26.80
N ARG A 176 -12.93 -24.21 28.09
CA ARG A 176 -13.94 -23.31 28.67
C ARG A 176 -13.34 -21.95 29.06
N GLN A 177 -12.05 -21.77 28.88
CA GLN A 177 -11.33 -20.53 29.16
C GLN A 177 -10.89 -19.89 27.85
N ILE A 178 -11.30 -18.66 27.62
CA ILE A 178 -10.88 -17.86 26.47
C ILE A 178 -9.72 -16.99 26.93
N VAL A 179 -8.51 -17.30 26.45
CA VAL A 179 -7.27 -16.63 26.82
C VAL A 179 -6.68 -15.86 25.62
N ALA A 180 -5.91 -14.80 25.90
CA ALA A 180 -5.23 -14.04 24.87
C ALA A 180 -4.08 -14.88 24.27
N PRO A 181 -4.00 -15.06 22.93
CA PRO A 181 -2.97 -15.87 22.29
C PRO A 181 -1.64 -15.13 22.14
N PHE A 182 -1.63 -13.78 22.20
CA PHE A 182 -0.49 -12.89 22.11
C PHE A 182 -0.78 -11.60 22.87
N ASP A 183 0.26 -10.79 23.08
CA ASP A 183 0.17 -9.47 23.68
C ASP A 183 -0.53 -8.51 22.72
N GLY A 184 -1.49 -7.72 23.22
CA GLY A 184 -2.24 -6.82 22.36
C GLY A 184 -3.29 -6.02 23.08
N LYS A 185 -4.26 -5.54 22.30
CA LYS A 185 -5.39 -4.75 22.80
C LYS A 185 -6.71 -5.48 22.47
N ALA A 186 -7.54 -5.65 23.49
CA ALA A 186 -8.87 -6.21 23.33
C ALA A 186 -9.80 -5.21 22.63
N GLY A 187 -10.56 -5.68 21.67
CA GLY A 187 -11.61 -4.93 21.01
C GLY A 187 -12.89 -4.85 21.86
N ILE A 188 -14.02 -4.81 21.17
CA ILE A 188 -15.35 -4.82 21.82
C ILE A 188 -15.69 -6.24 22.21
N VAL A 189 -15.97 -6.46 23.49
CA VAL A 189 -16.47 -7.73 24.03
C VAL A 189 -17.93 -7.89 23.61
N LYS A 190 -18.24 -9.00 22.94
CA LYS A 190 -19.56 -9.27 22.34
C LYS A 190 -20.49 -10.07 23.23
N VAL A 191 -20.08 -10.43 24.44
CA VAL A 191 -20.82 -11.31 25.33
C VAL A 191 -20.98 -10.73 26.73
N ASN A 192 -22.00 -11.22 27.46
CA ASN A 192 -22.30 -10.83 28.84
C ASN A 192 -22.28 -12.04 29.76
N VAL A 193 -22.04 -11.79 31.06
CA VAL A 193 -22.18 -12.81 32.11
C VAL A 193 -23.62 -13.35 32.13
N GLY A 194 -23.77 -14.65 32.23
CA GLY A 194 -25.05 -15.35 32.17
C GLY A 194 -25.54 -15.67 30.76
N GLN A 195 -24.91 -15.17 29.71
CA GLN A 195 -25.25 -15.46 28.34
C GLN A 195 -24.81 -16.89 27.97
N TYR A 196 -25.68 -17.62 27.28
CA TYR A 196 -25.33 -18.91 26.66
C TYR A 196 -24.67 -18.66 25.28
N VAL A 197 -23.56 -19.33 25.02
CA VAL A 197 -22.84 -19.28 23.75
C VAL A 197 -22.69 -20.69 23.16
N SER A 198 -22.76 -20.77 21.83
CA SER A 198 -22.48 -22.00 21.09
C SER A 198 -21.00 -22.12 20.76
N ASN A 199 -20.55 -23.31 20.36
CA ASN A 199 -19.21 -23.50 19.82
C ASN A 199 -19.02 -22.62 18.57
N GLY A 200 -17.87 -21.91 18.49
CA GLY A 200 -17.57 -20.96 17.41
C GLY A 200 -18.14 -19.55 17.58
N ALA A 201 -18.96 -19.29 18.63
CA ALA A 201 -19.47 -17.94 18.88
C ALA A 201 -18.34 -16.96 19.13
N GLU A 202 -18.36 -15.82 18.44
CA GLU A 202 -17.36 -14.75 18.58
C GLU A 202 -17.49 -14.06 19.94
N ILE A 203 -16.38 -13.92 20.65
CA ILE A 203 -16.31 -13.36 22.01
C ILE A 203 -15.66 -11.97 21.99
N VAL A 204 -14.39 -11.90 21.60
CA VAL A 204 -13.62 -10.65 21.58
C VAL A 204 -12.49 -10.75 20.57
N ARG A 205 -12.21 -9.65 19.89
CA ARG A 205 -11.06 -9.52 19.01
C ARG A 205 -9.87 -9.01 19.80
N VAL A 206 -8.69 -9.61 19.61
CA VAL A 206 -7.41 -9.12 20.15
C VAL A 206 -6.52 -8.76 18.98
N GLU A 207 -5.90 -7.57 19.04
CA GLU A 207 -4.99 -7.06 18.02
C GLU A 207 -3.67 -6.63 18.63
N ASP A 208 -2.59 -7.13 18.07
CA ASP A 208 -1.24 -6.63 18.33
C ASP A 208 -0.95 -5.44 17.40
N ARG A 209 -0.86 -4.26 17.99
CA ARG A 209 -0.61 -2.99 17.28
C ARG A 209 0.82 -2.50 17.51
N SER A 210 1.71 -3.34 18.00
CA SER A 210 3.12 -2.99 18.22
C SER A 210 3.87 -2.72 16.92
N SER A 211 3.39 -3.28 15.84
CA SER A 211 3.86 -3.04 14.48
C SER A 211 2.66 -3.11 13.54
N MET A 212 2.65 -2.26 12.53
CA MET A 212 1.62 -2.24 11.51
C MET A 212 2.18 -2.73 10.18
N LYS A 213 1.34 -3.35 9.39
CA LYS A 213 1.68 -3.83 8.04
C LYS A 213 0.74 -3.19 7.04
N VAL A 214 1.22 -3.01 5.81
CA VAL A 214 0.37 -2.64 4.69
C VAL A 214 0.45 -3.72 3.63
N ASP A 215 -0.71 -4.24 3.26
CA ASP A 215 -0.88 -5.16 2.16
C ASP A 215 -1.34 -4.37 0.95
N PHE A 216 -0.66 -4.51 -0.18
CA PHE A 216 -0.99 -3.85 -1.44
C PHE A 216 -0.68 -4.77 -2.61
N SER A 217 -1.25 -4.48 -3.77
CA SER A 217 -1.03 -5.30 -4.96
C SER A 217 -0.39 -4.47 -6.05
N ILE A 218 0.52 -5.05 -6.81
CA ILE A 218 1.16 -4.44 -7.97
C ILE A 218 0.95 -5.28 -9.22
N ALA A 219 1.02 -4.64 -10.38
CA ALA A 219 0.93 -5.35 -11.65
C ALA A 219 2.19 -6.21 -11.88
N GLN A 220 2.01 -7.41 -12.43
CA GLN A 220 3.08 -8.38 -12.69
C GLN A 220 4.27 -7.79 -13.46
N ASN A 221 4.03 -6.89 -14.42
CA ASN A 221 5.07 -6.26 -15.22
C ASN A 221 5.99 -5.30 -14.44
N LEU A 222 5.61 -4.94 -13.20
CA LEU A 222 6.40 -4.09 -12.30
C LEU A 222 7.18 -4.90 -11.26
N LEU A 223 6.98 -6.21 -11.21
CA LEU A 223 7.57 -7.08 -10.19
C LEU A 223 9.11 -7.04 -10.20
N ASP A 224 9.71 -6.94 -11.38
CA ASP A 224 11.17 -6.86 -11.53
C ASP A 224 11.79 -5.61 -10.89
N GLN A 225 10.99 -4.57 -10.67
CA GLN A 225 11.41 -3.32 -10.04
C GLN A 225 11.29 -3.34 -8.52
N LEU A 226 10.65 -4.39 -7.94
CA LEU A 226 10.42 -4.51 -6.51
C LEU A 226 11.39 -5.52 -5.89
N ARG A 227 11.90 -5.18 -4.70
CA ARG A 227 12.79 -6.05 -3.92
C ARG A 227 12.37 -6.08 -2.46
N ILE A 228 12.56 -7.22 -1.80
CA ILE A 228 12.43 -7.32 -0.34
C ILE A 228 13.44 -6.35 0.31
N GLY A 229 13.00 -5.62 1.33
CA GLY A 229 13.77 -4.57 2.01
C GLY A 229 13.66 -3.19 1.34
N GLN A 230 13.02 -3.07 0.18
CA GLN A 230 12.81 -1.78 -0.49
C GLN A 230 11.92 -0.87 0.34
N LYS A 231 12.27 0.42 0.40
CA LYS A 231 11.49 1.44 1.09
C LYS A 231 10.20 1.73 0.33
N VAL A 232 9.12 1.83 1.08
CA VAL A 232 7.80 2.24 0.63
C VAL A 232 7.36 3.44 1.45
N THR A 233 6.79 4.44 0.81
CA THR A 233 6.19 5.59 1.49
C THR A 233 4.69 5.48 1.37
N ALA A 234 4.00 5.48 2.48
CA ALA A 234 2.54 5.47 2.53
C ALA A 234 2.00 6.80 3.04
N THR A 235 0.87 7.21 2.50
CA THR A 235 0.05 8.32 2.99
C THR A 235 -1.32 7.78 3.36
N ALA A 236 -1.96 8.35 4.38
CA ALA A 236 -3.29 7.93 4.81
C ALA A 236 -4.25 9.11 4.80
N ASP A 237 -5.46 8.90 4.25
CA ASP A 237 -6.49 9.94 4.21
C ASP A 237 -6.92 10.41 5.61
N ALA A 238 -6.81 9.53 6.62
CA ALA A 238 -7.09 9.84 8.01
C ALA A 238 -6.06 10.79 8.66
N ARG A 239 -4.86 10.97 8.03
CA ARG A 239 -3.75 11.81 8.51
C ARG A 239 -3.13 12.57 7.34
N LEU A 240 -3.87 13.57 6.86
CA LEU A 240 -3.44 14.40 5.75
C LEU A 240 -2.10 15.10 6.04
N GLY A 241 -1.14 14.93 5.11
CA GLY A 241 0.18 15.55 5.22
C GLY A 241 1.23 14.74 5.99
N GLU A 242 0.84 13.62 6.61
CA GLU A 242 1.80 12.69 7.22
C GLU A 242 2.23 11.62 6.21
N THR A 243 3.51 11.30 6.21
CA THR A 243 4.09 10.21 5.42
C THR A 243 4.66 9.16 6.35
N PHE A 244 4.35 7.90 6.08
CA PHE A 244 4.78 6.76 6.87
C PHE A 244 5.78 5.94 6.06
N ALA A 245 6.95 5.69 6.64
CA ALA A 245 7.96 4.84 6.03
C ALA A 245 7.67 3.37 6.35
N ALA A 246 7.72 2.54 5.33
CA ALA A 246 7.59 1.09 5.45
C ALA A 246 8.65 0.38 4.60
N ARG A 247 8.86 -0.90 4.85
CA ARG A 247 9.76 -1.74 4.07
C ARG A 247 9.03 -2.97 3.58
N VAL A 248 9.26 -3.32 2.32
CA VAL A 248 8.76 -4.57 1.75
C VAL A 248 9.32 -5.75 2.53
N THR A 249 8.43 -6.55 3.12
CA THR A 249 8.81 -7.73 3.93
C THR A 249 8.51 -9.02 3.21
N ALA A 250 7.49 -9.04 2.35
CA ALA A 250 7.12 -10.23 1.58
C ALA A 250 6.51 -9.86 0.23
N ILE A 251 6.73 -10.72 -0.75
CA ILE A 251 6.11 -10.67 -2.07
C ILE A 251 5.52 -12.05 -2.30
N GLU A 252 4.22 -12.12 -2.62
CA GLU A 252 3.54 -13.38 -2.91
C GLU A 252 4.12 -13.99 -4.20
N PRO A 253 4.58 -15.26 -4.18
CA PRO A 253 5.14 -15.88 -5.37
C PRO A 253 4.08 -16.24 -6.43
N ALA A 254 2.82 -16.33 -6.01
CA ALA A 254 1.70 -16.62 -6.90
C ALA A 254 1.11 -15.34 -7.47
N ILE A 255 0.89 -15.34 -8.79
CA ILE A 255 0.19 -14.27 -9.50
C ILE A 255 -1.29 -14.59 -9.50
N ASN A 256 -2.13 -13.63 -9.13
CA ASN A 256 -3.57 -13.76 -9.28
C ASN A 256 -3.92 -13.79 -10.77
N SER A 257 -4.26 -14.97 -11.30
CA SER A 257 -4.51 -15.18 -12.72
C SER A 257 -5.72 -14.43 -13.28
N SER A 258 -6.65 -14.01 -12.42
CA SER A 258 -7.84 -13.24 -12.84
C SER A 258 -7.55 -11.74 -12.97
N THR A 259 -6.62 -11.21 -12.19
CA THR A 259 -6.33 -9.75 -12.14
C THR A 259 -4.95 -9.39 -12.69
N GLY A 260 -4.02 -10.36 -12.82
CA GLY A 260 -2.62 -10.12 -13.20
C GLY A 260 -1.83 -9.37 -12.13
N LEU A 261 -2.32 -9.36 -10.88
CA LEU A 261 -1.71 -8.68 -9.76
C LEU A 261 -0.91 -9.66 -8.89
N VAL A 262 0.10 -9.12 -8.23
CA VAL A 262 0.92 -9.80 -7.22
C VAL A 262 0.75 -9.06 -5.91
N ASP A 263 0.45 -9.80 -4.84
CA ASP A 263 0.27 -9.23 -3.52
C ASP A 263 1.63 -9.03 -2.84
N VAL A 264 1.76 -7.88 -2.20
CA VAL A 264 2.98 -7.44 -1.55
C VAL A 264 2.63 -6.99 -0.14
N GLN A 265 3.48 -7.33 0.81
CA GLN A 265 3.36 -6.86 2.19
C GLN A 265 4.57 -6.01 2.55
N ALA A 266 4.33 -4.87 3.16
CA ALA A 266 5.36 -4.05 3.77
C ALA A 266 5.05 -3.80 5.25
N THR A 267 6.08 -3.68 6.08
CA THR A 267 5.97 -3.39 7.51
C THR A 267 6.43 -1.96 7.74
N PHE A 268 5.68 -1.19 8.52
CA PHE A 268 6.05 0.16 8.91
C PHE A 268 7.28 0.14 9.84
N ASP A 269 8.19 1.09 9.64
CA ASP A 269 9.42 1.22 10.43
C ASP A 269 9.11 1.72 11.87
N ASP A 270 8.05 2.53 12.03
CA ASP A 270 7.53 3.01 13.31
C ASP A 270 6.08 2.52 13.47
N GLY A 271 5.83 1.70 14.52
CA GLY A 271 4.53 1.15 14.85
C GLY A 271 3.59 2.14 15.54
#